data_338958eb9a6e02f05b63512d085b4215
#
_entry.id   338958eb9a6e02f05b63512d085b4215
#
_cell.length_a   1.000
_cell.length_b   1.000
_cell.length_c   1.000
_cell.angle_alpha   90.00
_cell.angle_beta   90.00
_cell.angle_gamma   90.00
#
_symmetry.space_group_name_H-M   'P 1'
#
loop_
_entity.id
_entity.type
_entity.pdbx_description
1 polymer ?
#
loop_
_entity_poly.entity_id
_entity_poly.type
_entity_poly.pdbx_seq_one_letter_code
_entity_poly.pdbx_strand_id
1 'polypeptide(L)'
;VTVTREPGGTPRAERIRALLLEPSDEPMPPMCELLLMFAARATHIANVIEPALARGEWVVCDRFTDATYAYQGGGRGMDVSSIAALEKLVQGELRPDLTILLDAPLEVSAARARKRNEANGTADRFERERRDFFERVRSTYLQRARAEPNRFVVIDASSDRQTVSEAIRAALAAHLNEKAT
;
A
#
# COMPACT_ATOMS: atom_id res chain seq x y z
N VAL A 1 0.73 -19.80 3.30
CA VAL A 1 0.80 -18.41 2.83
C VAL A 1 -0.44 -17.67 3.31
N THR A 2 -0.26 -16.55 3.98
CA THR A 2 -1.32 -15.64 4.40
C THR A 2 -1.41 -14.47 3.41
N VAL A 3 -2.58 -14.28 2.79
CA VAL A 3 -2.85 -13.16 1.88
C VAL A 3 -3.73 -12.14 2.60
N THR A 4 -3.30 -10.88 2.62
CA THR A 4 -3.96 -9.81 3.37
C THR A 4 -3.83 -8.44 2.68
N ARG A 5 -4.31 -7.37 3.32
CA ARG A 5 -4.25 -6.00 2.76
C ARG A 5 -4.28 -4.93 3.83
N GLU A 6 -3.85 -3.72 3.48
CA GLU A 6 -4.00 -2.53 4.32
C GLU A 6 -4.66 -1.33 3.60
N PRO A 7 -5.37 -0.48 4.32
CA PRO A 7 -5.90 -0.74 5.66
C PRO A 7 -6.93 -1.87 5.64
N GLY A 8 -6.93 -2.75 6.66
CA GLY A 8 -7.83 -3.90 6.71
C GLY A 8 -7.18 -5.16 7.30
N GLY A 9 -7.63 -6.33 6.87
CA GLY A 9 -7.07 -7.63 7.24
C GLY A 9 -7.56 -8.21 8.56
N THR A 10 -8.25 -7.43 9.42
CA THR A 10 -8.92 -7.91 10.64
C THR A 10 -10.30 -7.28 10.75
N PRO A 11 -11.26 -7.88 11.50
CA PRO A 11 -12.59 -7.28 11.65
C PRO A 11 -12.55 -5.83 12.18
N ARG A 12 -11.62 -5.51 13.08
CA ARG A 12 -11.44 -4.14 13.60
C ARG A 12 -10.82 -3.21 12.56
N ALA A 13 -9.77 -3.66 11.88
CA ALA A 13 -9.11 -2.88 10.84
C ALA A 13 -10.03 -2.64 9.62
N GLU A 14 -10.91 -3.59 9.28
CA GLU A 14 -11.93 -3.37 8.24
C GLU A 14 -12.96 -2.30 8.63
N ARG A 15 -13.34 -2.18 9.91
CA ARG A 15 -14.19 -1.07 10.39
C ARG A 15 -13.48 0.28 10.28
N ILE A 16 -12.18 0.32 10.59
CA ILE A 16 -11.37 1.55 10.41
C ILE A 16 -11.26 1.86 8.91
N ARG A 17 -11.05 0.85 8.06
CA ARG A 17 -11.05 1.02 6.60
C ARG A 17 -12.37 1.61 6.10
N ALA A 18 -13.50 1.10 6.57
CA ALA A 18 -14.81 1.64 6.18
C ALA A 18 -14.90 3.13 6.50
N LEU A 19 -14.52 3.54 7.72
CA LEU A 19 -14.47 4.95 8.13
C LEU A 19 -13.52 5.79 7.24
N LEU A 20 -12.34 5.27 6.89
CA LEU A 20 -11.36 5.96 6.05
C LEU A 20 -11.85 6.18 4.61
N LEU A 21 -12.66 5.26 4.09
CA LEU A 21 -13.12 5.28 2.69
C LEU A 21 -14.50 5.92 2.51
N GLU A 22 -15.26 6.06 3.59
CA GLU A 22 -16.61 6.63 3.59
C GLU A 22 -16.57 8.10 3.11
N PRO A 23 -17.34 8.44 2.08
CA PRO A 23 -17.57 9.82 1.72
C PRO A 23 -18.39 10.52 2.82
N SER A 24 -17.93 11.66 3.30
CA SER A 24 -18.60 12.46 4.32
C SER A 24 -18.53 13.95 3.99
N ASP A 25 -19.54 14.69 4.43
CA ASP A 25 -19.53 16.16 4.36
C ASP A 25 -18.60 16.75 5.43
N GLU A 26 -18.31 16.00 6.49
CA GLU A 26 -17.29 16.36 7.47
C GLU A 26 -15.90 16.06 6.90
N PRO A 27 -15.01 17.06 6.75
CA PRO A 27 -13.67 16.82 6.24
C PRO A 27 -12.83 16.04 7.25
N MET A 28 -12.15 14.99 6.80
CA MET A 28 -11.19 14.26 7.63
C MET A 28 -9.82 14.98 7.59
N PRO A 29 -9.34 15.55 8.72
CA PRO A 29 -8.01 16.15 8.78
C PRO A 29 -6.92 15.13 8.43
N PRO A 30 -5.83 15.53 7.71
CA PRO A 30 -4.76 14.61 7.33
C PRO A 30 -4.14 13.84 8.50
N MET A 31 -4.02 14.46 9.67
CA MET A 31 -3.50 13.79 10.88
C MET A 31 -4.48 12.73 11.38
N CYS A 32 -5.79 12.96 11.34
CA CYS A 32 -6.78 11.95 11.68
C CYS A 32 -6.70 10.75 10.72
N GLU A 33 -6.60 11.00 9.41
CA GLU A 33 -6.39 9.96 8.40
C GLU A 33 -5.14 9.13 8.71
N LEU A 34 -4.01 9.78 9.00
CA LEU A 34 -2.74 9.11 9.33
C LEU A 34 -2.84 8.24 10.58
N LEU A 35 -3.44 8.75 11.66
CA LEU A 35 -3.61 8.02 12.91
C LEU A 35 -4.51 6.79 12.72
N LEU A 36 -5.59 6.90 11.95
CA LEU A 36 -6.47 5.78 11.61
C LEU A 36 -5.74 4.71 10.78
N MET A 37 -4.90 5.12 9.81
CA MET A 37 -4.07 4.18 9.06
C MET A 37 -3.15 3.36 9.98
N PHE A 38 -2.48 4.01 10.94
CA PHE A 38 -1.61 3.32 11.89
C PHE A 38 -2.38 2.52 12.95
N ALA A 39 -3.56 2.95 13.37
CA ALA A 39 -4.42 2.16 14.25
C ALA A 39 -4.88 0.85 13.58
N ALA A 40 -5.28 0.91 12.30
CA ALA A 40 -5.59 -0.29 11.53
C ALA A 40 -4.37 -1.21 11.39
N ARG A 41 -3.20 -0.65 11.08
CA ARG A 41 -1.93 -1.38 10.95
C ARG A 41 -1.52 -2.07 12.24
N ALA A 42 -1.56 -1.37 13.38
CA ALA A 42 -1.24 -1.96 14.69
C ALA A 42 -2.08 -3.21 14.96
N THR A 43 -3.39 -3.13 14.69
CA THR A 43 -4.31 -4.27 14.84
C THR A 43 -3.99 -5.40 13.86
N HIS A 44 -3.64 -5.05 12.63
CA HIS A 44 -3.33 -6.01 11.56
C HIS A 44 -2.00 -6.74 11.82
N ILE A 45 -0.97 -6.02 12.23
CA ILE A 45 0.34 -6.62 12.59
C ILE A 45 0.15 -7.64 13.71
N ALA A 46 -0.44 -7.23 14.83
CA ALA A 46 -0.56 -8.05 16.03
C ALA A 46 -1.45 -9.30 15.85
N ASN A 47 -2.47 -9.23 14.98
CA ASN A 47 -3.46 -10.31 14.88
C ASN A 47 -3.36 -11.15 13.60
N VAL A 48 -2.61 -10.71 12.60
CA VAL A 48 -2.47 -11.43 11.32
C VAL A 48 -1.00 -11.62 10.94
N ILE A 49 -0.22 -10.53 10.83
CA ILE A 49 1.12 -10.61 10.25
C ILE A 49 2.07 -11.36 11.19
N GLU A 50 2.26 -10.90 12.43
CA GLU A 50 3.16 -11.54 13.39
C GLU A 50 2.79 -13.00 13.68
N PRO A 51 1.51 -13.35 13.91
CA PRO A 51 1.13 -14.76 14.09
C PRO A 51 1.40 -15.64 12.86
N ALA A 52 1.25 -15.11 11.63
CA ALA A 52 1.56 -15.84 10.42
C ALA A 52 3.07 -16.07 10.27
N LEU A 53 3.87 -15.02 10.49
CA LEU A 53 5.34 -15.11 10.47
C LEU A 53 5.87 -16.06 11.54
N ALA A 54 5.30 -16.03 12.76
CA ALA A 54 5.66 -16.96 13.85
C ALA A 54 5.39 -18.43 13.52
N ARG A 55 4.44 -18.71 12.61
CA ARG A 55 4.19 -20.06 12.05
C ARG A 55 5.08 -20.40 10.86
N GLY A 56 6.02 -19.53 10.47
CA GLY A 56 6.87 -19.73 9.28
C GLY A 56 6.12 -19.53 7.96
N GLU A 57 4.99 -18.83 7.98
CA GLU A 57 4.21 -18.55 6.76
C GLU A 57 4.72 -17.33 6.02
N TRP A 58 4.62 -17.37 4.70
CA TRP A 58 4.75 -16.18 3.86
C TRP A 58 3.53 -15.28 4.04
N VAL A 59 3.76 -13.98 4.15
CA VAL A 59 2.69 -12.97 4.17
C VAL A 59 2.76 -12.15 2.90
N VAL A 60 1.68 -12.14 2.13
CA VAL A 60 1.50 -11.28 0.95
C VAL A 60 0.46 -10.22 1.30
N CYS A 61 0.89 -8.96 1.36
CA CYS A 61 0.05 -7.85 1.77
C CYS A 61 -0.14 -6.85 0.62
N ASP A 62 -1.40 -6.62 0.21
CA ASP A 62 -1.71 -5.52 -0.71
C ASP A 62 -1.63 -4.19 0.06
N ARG A 63 -0.59 -3.42 -0.22
CA ARG A 63 -0.16 -2.20 0.45
C ARG A 63 0.33 -2.45 1.89
N PHE A 64 1.31 -1.66 2.28
CA PHE A 64 1.84 -1.58 3.63
C PHE A 64 2.35 -0.15 3.87
N THR A 65 3.37 0.05 4.70
CA THR A 65 3.85 1.38 5.11
C THR A 65 4.25 2.29 3.96
N ASP A 66 4.80 1.73 2.88
CA ASP A 66 5.15 2.52 1.68
C ASP A 66 3.94 3.25 1.09
N ALA A 67 2.74 2.67 1.22
CA ALA A 67 1.50 3.34 0.83
C ALA A 67 1.20 4.57 1.72
N THR A 68 1.50 4.52 3.01
CA THR A 68 1.34 5.67 3.91
C THR A 68 2.28 6.81 3.52
N TYR A 69 3.55 6.52 3.25
CA TYR A 69 4.47 7.53 2.74
C TYR A 69 4.01 8.14 1.42
N ALA A 70 3.48 7.32 0.52
CA ALA A 70 3.01 7.80 -0.77
C ALA A 70 1.72 8.64 -0.66
N TYR A 71 0.71 8.16 0.05
CA TYR A 71 -0.60 8.81 0.12
C TYR A 71 -0.63 9.96 1.13
N GLN A 72 -0.21 9.74 2.38
CA GLN A 72 -0.24 10.77 3.42
C GLN A 72 0.99 11.70 3.30
N GLY A 73 2.17 11.16 3.03
CA GLY A 73 3.37 11.97 2.78
C GLY A 73 3.27 12.73 1.46
N GLY A 74 3.38 12.06 0.33
CA GLY A 74 3.38 12.67 -0.99
C GLY A 74 2.04 13.29 -1.38
N GLY A 75 0.96 12.53 -1.29
CA GLY A 75 -0.37 12.94 -1.68
C GLY A 75 -0.91 14.10 -0.85
N ARG A 76 -0.96 13.94 0.48
CA ARG A 76 -1.44 14.95 1.43
C ARG A 76 -0.39 16.02 1.78
N GLY A 77 0.88 15.80 1.46
CA GLY A 77 1.97 16.71 1.82
C GLY A 77 2.30 16.74 3.31
N MET A 78 2.03 15.64 4.02
CA MET A 78 2.35 15.54 5.45
C MET A 78 3.86 15.40 5.67
N ASP A 79 4.34 15.90 6.80
CA ASP A 79 5.72 15.73 7.20
C ASP A 79 6.08 14.25 7.37
N VAL A 80 7.09 13.82 6.65
CA VAL A 80 7.63 12.45 6.65
C VAL A 80 8.12 12.04 8.05
N SER A 81 8.60 12.98 8.87
CA SER A 81 9.03 12.70 10.24
C SER A 81 7.89 12.21 11.13
N SER A 82 6.67 12.72 10.94
CA SER A 82 5.48 12.26 11.66
C SER A 82 5.12 10.83 11.26
N ILE A 83 5.24 10.49 9.97
CA ILE A 83 5.01 9.13 9.48
C ILE A 83 6.05 8.17 10.05
N ALA A 84 7.33 8.55 10.01
CA ALA A 84 8.44 7.75 10.53
C ALA A 84 8.33 7.49 12.04
N ALA A 85 7.88 8.49 12.81
CA ALA A 85 7.66 8.33 14.25
C ALA A 85 6.55 7.30 14.55
N LEU A 86 5.43 7.35 13.83
CA LEU A 86 4.34 6.37 13.97
C LEU A 86 4.74 5.00 13.44
N GLU A 87 5.49 4.93 12.36
CA GLU A 87 6.06 3.68 11.85
C GLU A 87 6.92 3.00 12.92
N LYS A 88 7.88 3.72 13.49
CA LYS A 88 8.72 3.19 14.55
C LYS A 88 7.93 2.72 15.77
N LEU A 89 6.90 3.49 16.18
CA LEU A 89 6.07 3.16 17.33
C LEU A 89 5.22 1.91 17.10
N VAL A 90 4.66 1.74 15.89
CA VAL A 90 3.66 0.70 15.58
C VAL A 90 4.30 -0.57 15.04
N GLN A 91 5.34 -0.45 14.21
CA GLN A 91 5.96 -1.58 13.50
C GLN A 91 7.29 -2.01 14.11
N GLY A 92 7.96 -1.15 14.89
CA GLY A 92 9.33 -1.41 15.32
C GLY A 92 10.23 -1.66 14.11
N GLU A 93 10.84 -2.84 14.07
CA GLU A 93 11.76 -3.26 13.00
C GLU A 93 11.07 -4.07 11.87
N LEU A 94 9.76 -4.33 11.99
CA LEU A 94 9.04 -5.11 10.98
C LEU A 94 9.02 -4.35 9.64
N ARG A 95 9.58 -4.95 8.61
CA ARG A 95 9.61 -4.45 7.23
C ARG A 95 9.30 -5.58 6.25
N PRO A 96 8.71 -5.28 5.09
CA PRO A 96 8.62 -6.26 4.01
C PRO A 96 10.04 -6.63 3.51
N ASP A 97 10.27 -7.90 3.28
CA ASP A 97 11.51 -8.38 2.63
C ASP A 97 11.57 -7.98 1.16
N LEU A 98 10.42 -7.94 0.49
CA LEU A 98 10.26 -7.54 -0.91
C LEU A 98 9.00 -6.69 -1.07
N THR A 99 9.13 -5.58 -1.79
CA THR A 99 8.01 -4.77 -2.24
C THR A 99 7.97 -4.75 -3.77
N ILE A 100 6.90 -5.29 -4.35
CA ILE A 100 6.65 -5.19 -5.78
C ILE A 100 5.81 -3.94 -6.03
N LEU A 101 6.39 -2.96 -6.71
CA LEU A 101 5.71 -1.74 -7.13
C LEU A 101 5.22 -1.89 -8.56
N LEU A 102 3.90 -1.96 -8.73
CA LEU A 102 3.26 -1.96 -10.04
C LEU A 102 3.08 -0.52 -10.51
N ASP A 103 4.00 -0.04 -11.35
CA ASP A 103 3.97 1.32 -11.88
C ASP A 103 3.21 1.37 -13.22
N ALA A 104 2.34 2.36 -13.37
CA ALA A 104 1.66 2.63 -14.63
C ALA A 104 1.45 4.14 -14.80
N PRO A 105 1.40 4.64 -16.06
CA PRO A 105 0.97 6.01 -16.33
C PRO A 105 -0.38 6.32 -15.69
N LEU A 106 -0.57 7.56 -15.24
CA LEU A 106 -1.80 7.95 -14.54
C LEU A 106 -3.05 7.76 -15.38
N GLU A 107 -2.95 7.98 -16.68
CA GLU A 107 -4.04 7.77 -17.63
C GLU A 107 -4.52 6.31 -17.63
N VAL A 108 -3.58 5.37 -17.60
CA VAL A 108 -3.88 3.93 -17.54
C VAL A 108 -4.51 3.57 -16.20
N SER A 109 -3.95 4.06 -15.10
CA SER A 109 -4.47 3.83 -13.75
C SER A 109 -5.87 4.43 -13.58
N ALA A 110 -6.11 5.65 -14.05
CA ALA A 110 -7.41 6.32 -14.00
C ALA A 110 -8.47 5.60 -14.86
N ALA A 111 -8.09 5.10 -16.05
CA ALA A 111 -9.00 4.33 -16.91
C ALA A 111 -9.41 3.02 -16.23
N ARG A 112 -8.45 2.31 -15.60
CA ARG A 112 -8.73 1.07 -14.85
C ARG A 112 -9.62 1.32 -13.62
N ALA A 113 -9.38 2.41 -12.88
CA ALA A 113 -10.20 2.81 -11.74
C ALA A 113 -11.64 3.11 -12.17
N ARG A 114 -11.84 3.90 -13.24
CA ARG A 114 -13.18 4.17 -13.79
C ARG A 114 -13.92 2.89 -14.15
N LYS A 115 -13.29 1.98 -14.92
CA LYS A 115 -13.92 0.70 -15.30
C LYS A 115 -14.32 -0.15 -14.09
N ARG A 116 -13.50 -0.15 -13.04
CA ARG A 116 -13.81 -0.85 -11.78
C ARG A 116 -15.01 -0.21 -11.07
N ASN A 117 -15.07 1.12 -11.04
CA ASN A 117 -16.16 1.85 -10.36
C ASN A 117 -17.50 1.70 -11.10
N GLU A 118 -17.47 1.67 -12.44
CA GLU A 118 -18.65 1.33 -13.25
C GLU A 118 -19.19 -0.06 -12.92
N ALA A 119 -18.32 -1.02 -12.60
CA ALA A 119 -18.71 -2.38 -12.24
C ALA A 119 -19.19 -2.52 -10.77
N ASN A 120 -18.63 -1.73 -9.84
CA ASN A 120 -18.81 -1.92 -8.40
C ASN A 120 -19.63 -0.82 -7.69
N GLY A 121 -20.05 0.23 -8.40
CA GLY A 121 -20.88 1.31 -7.85
C GLY A 121 -20.13 2.62 -7.64
N THR A 122 -19.88 3.08 -6.41
CA THR A 122 -19.37 4.42 -6.11
C THR A 122 -17.86 4.48 -5.92
N ALA A 123 -17.24 5.58 -6.39
CA ALA A 123 -15.84 5.91 -6.07
C ALA A 123 -15.68 6.18 -4.56
N ASP A 124 -14.64 5.60 -3.95
CA ASP A 124 -14.28 5.89 -2.57
C ASP A 124 -13.70 7.31 -2.40
N ARG A 125 -13.43 7.70 -1.14
CA ARG A 125 -12.94 9.04 -0.81
C ARG A 125 -11.58 9.35 -1.46
N PHE A 126 -10.68 8.38 -1.59
CA PHE A 126 -9.39 8.57 -2.24
C PHE A 126 -9.52 8.65 -3.77
N GLU A 127 -10.40 7.87 -4.37
CA GLU A 127 -10.61 7.89 -5.82
C GLU A 127 -11.21 9.22 -6.33
N ARG A 128 -11.76 10.04 -5.42
CA ARG A 128 -12.26 11.40 -5.71
C ARG A 128 -11.17 12.47 -5.70
N GLU A 129 -9.94 12.11 -5.35
CA GLU A 129 -8.83 13.05 -5.33
C GLU A 129 -8.46 13.52 -6.75
N ARG A 130 -7.83 14.69 -6.81
CA ARG A 130 -7.42 15.32 -8.07
C ARG A 130 -6.20 14.61 -8.66
N ARG A 131 -5.98 14.83 -9.95
CA ARG A 131 -4.86 14.24 -10.70
C ARG A 131 -3.50 14.54 -10.06
N ASP A 132 -3.28 15.77 -9.62
CA ASP A 132 -2.03 16.21 -8.99
C ASP A 132 -1.71 15.46 -7.68
N PHE A 133 -2.74 15.04 -6.95
CA PHE A 133 -2.58 14.15 -5.80
C PHE A 133 -1.96 12.80 -6.21
N PHE A 134 -2.50 12.15 -7.23
CA PHE A 134 -1.99 10.86 -7.72
C PHE A 134 -0.60 10.97 -8.38
N GLU A 135 -0.29 12.12 -9.00
CA GLU A 135 1.06 12.41 -9.51
C GLU A 135 2.09 12.42 -8.36
N ARG A 136 1.78 13.08 -7.26
CA ARG A 136 2.63 13.09 -6.06
C ARG A 136 2.73 11.70 -5.42
N VAL A 137 1.62 10.97 -5.31
CA VAL A 137 1.61 9.59 -4.79
C VAL A 137 2.55 8.70 -5.60
N ARG A 138 2.41 8.68 -6.94
CA ARG A 138 3.27 7.90 -7.84
C ARG A 138 4.74 8.31 -7.71
N SER A 139 5.02 9.61 -7.73
CA SER A 139 6.37 10.15 -7.57
C SER A 139 7.02 9.66 -6.27
N THR A 140 6.27 9.69 -5.17
CA THR A 140 6.76 9.26 -3.85
C THR A 140 7.06 7.75 -3.82
N TYR A 141 6.20 6.91 -4.38
CA TYR A 141 6.50 5.48 -4.52
C TYR A 141 7.79 5.23 -5.30
N LEU A 142 7.98 5.90 -6.44
CA LEU A 142 9.19 5.76 -7.24
C LEU A 142 10.44 6.29 -6.53
N GLN A 143 10.33 7.35 -5.73
CA GLN A 143 11.42 7.85 -4.89
C GLN A 143 11.80 6.82 -3.82
N ARG A 144 10.82 6.22 -3.13
CA ARG A 144 11.08 5.16 -2.14
C ARG A 144 11.74 3.94 -2.79
N ALA A 145 11.26 3.51 -3.94
CA ALA A 145 11.86 2.40 -4.67
C ALA A 145 13.33 2.66 -5.04
N ARG A 146 13.67 3.89 -5.43
CA ARG A 146 15.07 4.28 -5.71
C ARG A 146 15.94 4.36 -4.45
N ALA A 147 15.35 4.76 -3.33
CA ALA A 147 16.07 4.85 -2.05
C ALA A 147 16.36 3.47 -1.44
N GLU A 148 15.55 2.47 -1.73
CA GLU A 148 15.65 1.11 -1.17
C GLU A 148 15.67 0.03 -2.28
N PRO A 149 16.64 0.07 -3.24
CA PRO A 149 16.61 -0.78 -4.43
C PRO A 149 16.71 -2.28 -4.10
N ASN A 150 17.28 -2.65 -2.97
CA ASN A 150 17.40 -4.05 -2.54
C ASN A 150 16.07 -4.64 -2.04
N ARG A 151 15.09 -3.80 -1.69
CA ARG A 151 13.79 -4.20 -1.19
C ARG A 151 12.68 -4.01 -2.23
N PHE A 152 12.89 -3.17 -3.24
CA PHE A 152 11.89 -2.85 -4.24
C PHE A 152 12.20 -3.48 -5.59
N VAL A 153 11.17 -4.04 -6.22
CA VAL A 153 11.15 -4.34 -7.65
C VAL A 153 10.03 -3.53 -8.30
N VAL A 154 10.40 -2.67 -9.25
CA VAL A 154 9.43 -1.87 -10.02
C VAL A 154 9.08 -2.61 -11.29
N ILE A 155 7.79 -2.88 -11.50
CA ILE A 155 7.26 -3.57 -12.68
C ILE A 155 6.37 -2.61 -13.46
N ASP A 156 6.61 -2.49 -14.77
CA ASP A 156 5.72 -1.78 -15.67
C ASP A 156 4.37 -2.50 -15.76
N ALA A 157 3.37 -1.88 -15.16
CA ALA A 157 2.01 -2.39 -15.13
C ALA A 157 1.11 -1.74 -16.22
N SER A 158 1.68 -1.09 -17.23
CA SER A 158 0.91 -0.56 -18.38
C SER A 158 0.41 -1.65 -19.32
N SER A 159 1.11 -2.78 -19.36
CA SER A 159 0.81 -3.95 -20.20
C SER A 159 -0.44 -4.71 -19.73
N ASP A 160 -0.78 -5.76 -20.45
CA ASP A 160 -1.87 -6.67 -20.09
C ASP A 160 -1.56 -7.47 -18.81
N ARG A 161 -2.62 -8.06 -18.24
CA ARG A 161 -2.53 -8.76 -16.96
C ARG A 161 -1.59 -9.97 -17.00
N GLN A 162 -1.51 -10.68 -18.11
CA GLN A 162 -0.65 -11.87 -18.24
C GLN A 162 0.81 -11.47 -18.19
N THR A 163 1.22 -10.49 -19.00
CA THR A 163 2.58 -9.94 -19.04
C THR A 163 3.03 -9.44 -17.66
N VAL A 164 2.18 -8.68 -16.96
CA VAL A 164 2.46 -8.22 -15.61
C VAL A 164 2.61 -9.39 -14.62
N SER A 165 1.75 -10.40 -14.72
CA SER A 165 1.81 -11.60 -13.87
C SER A 165 3.10 -12.39 -14.08
N GLU A 166 3.57 -12.51 -15.31
CA GLU A 166 4.84 -13.18 -15.65
C GLU A 166 6.03 -12.39 -15.08
N ALA A 167 6.03 -11.07 -15.19
CA ALA A 167 7.06 -10.22 -14.59
C ALA A 167 7.09 -10.34 -13.05
N ILE A 168 5.94 -10.39 -12.39
CA ILE A 168 5.84 -10.62 -10.94
C ILE A 168 6.44 -11.98 -10.56
N ARG A 169 6.11 -13.03 -11.30
CA ARG A 169 6.65 -14.38 -11.04
C ARG A 169 8.18 -14.42 -11.20
N ALA A 170 8.70 -13.78 -12.24
CA ALA A 170 10.13 -13.70 -12.47
C ALA A 170 10.86 -12.95 -11.33
N ALA A 171 10.32 -11.80 -10.89
CA ALA A 171 10.86 -11.03 -9.78
C ALA A 171 10.85 -11.83 -8.46
N LEU A 172 9.75 -12.54 -8.18
CA LEU A 172 9.65 -13.37 -7.00
C LEU A 172 10.63 -14.55 -7.04
N ALA A 173 10.77 -15.23 -8.17
CA ALA A 173 11.71 -16.33 -8.33
C ALA A 173 13.17 -15.86 -8.13
N ALA A 174 13.56 -14.70 -8.65
CA ALA A 174 14.87 -14.12 -8.45
C ALA A 174 15.14 -13.88 -6.95
N HIS A 175 14.20 -13.23 -6.25
CA HIS A 175 14.33 -12.95 -4.81
C HIS A 175 14.45 -14.22 -3.96
N LEU A 176 13.71 -15.28 -4.31
CA LEU A 176 13.76 -16.57 -3.60
C LEU A 176 15.12 -17.26 -3.79
N ASN A 177 15.68 -17.20 -5.01
CA ASN A 177 16.98 -17.81 -5.32
C ASN A 177 18.13 -17.08 -4.59
N GLU A 178 18.07 -15.74 -4.48
CA GLU A 178 19.07 -14.96 -3.74
C GLU A 178 19.09 -15.28 -2.24
N LYS A 179 17.96 -15.61 -1.64
CA LYS A 179 17.87 -15.98 -0.22
C LYS A 179 18.22 -17.46 0.06
N ALA A 180 18.31 -18.30 -0.97
CA ALA A 180 18.67 -19.71 -0.85
C ALA A 180 20.19 -19.96 -0.94
N THR A 181 20.96 -18.94 -1.31
CA THR A 181 22.44 -18.93 -1.39
C THR A 181 23.07 -18.28 -0.16
#